data_d4ddc2aa54edf2671e10ad798bb1380b
#
_entry.id   d4ddc2aa54edf2671e10ad798bb1380b
#
_cell.length_a   1.000
_cell.length_b   1.000
_cell.length_c   1.000
_cell.angle_alpha   90.00
_cell.angle_beta   90.00
_cell.angle_gamma   90.00
#
_symmetry.space_group_name_H-M   'P 1'
#
loop_
_entity.id
_entity.type
_entity.pdbx_description
1 polymer ?
#
loop_
_entity_poly.entity_id
_entity_poly.type
_entity_poly.pdbx_seq_one_letter_code
_entity_poly.pdbx_strand_id
1 'polypeptide(L)' 'MPREIEWSDAEEIGIQLQEKFPDLDPLSVRFTDLHKFVTELPDFVGDPMKSTEGLLEAIQMAWYEEYKDAQ' A
#
# COMPACT_ATOMS: atom_id res chain seq x y z
N MET A 1 3.30 -11.66 -15.78
CA MET A 1 4.18 -10.51 -16.03
C MET A 1 4.30 -9.69 -14.76
N PRO A 2 5.50 -9.34 -14.34
CA PRO A 2 5.64 -8.47 -13.19
C PRO A 2 5.07 -7.08 -13.51
N ARG A 3 4.33 -6.54 -12.58
CA ARG A 3 3.81 -5.19 -12.71
C ARG A 3 4.74 -4.25 -11.98
N GLU A 4 5.13 -3.18 -12.62
CA GLU A 4 5.96 -2.17 -11.98
C GLU A 4 5.03 -1.16 -11.30
N ILE A 5 5.12 -1.07 -9.99
CA ILE A 5 4.26 -0.21 -9.19
C ILE A 5 5.10 0.87 -8.54
N GLU A 6 4.63 2.10 -8.60
CA GLU A 6 5.31 3.24 -7.97
C GLU A 6 4.38 3.88 -6.94
N TRP A 7 4.89 4.88 -6.23
CA TRP A 7 4.11 5.58 -5.19
C TRP A 7 2.80 6.17 -5.69
N SER A 8 2.73 6.54 -6.97
CA SER A 8 1.51 7.11 -7.55
C SER A 8 0.42 6.08 -7.82
N ASP A 9 0.76 4.79 -7.76
CA ASP A 9 -0.18 3.70 -8.03
C ASP A 9 -0.89 3.25 -6.77
N ALA A 10 -1.52 4.19 -6.06
CA ALA A 10 -2.12 3.93 -4.74
C ALA A 10 -3.15 2.80 -4.76
N GLU A 11 -4.02 2.77 -5.76
CA GLU A 11 -5.04 1.72 -5.85
C GLU A 11 -4.43 0.33 -5.97
N GLU A 12 -3.47 0.19 -6.87
CA GLU A 12 -2.81 -1.08 -7.09
C GLU A 12 -2.04 -1.53 -5.86
N ILE A 13 -1.35 -0.58 -5.21
CA ILE A 13 -0.64 -0.86 -3.97
C ILE A 13 -1.64 -1.33 -2.90
N GLY A 14 -2.79 -0.66 -2.80
CA GLY A 14 -3.82 -1.04 -1.85
C GLY A 14 -4.33 -2.45 -2.07
N ILE A 15 -4.56 -2.82 -3.32
CA ILE A 15 -5.00 -4.16 -3.68
C ILE A 15 -3.94 -5.20 -3.27
N GLN A 16 -2.69 -4.94 -3.57
CA GLN A 16 -1.62 -5.88 -3.23
C GLN A 16 -1.41 -6.00 -1.73
N LEU A 17 -1.53 -4.90 -1.00
CA LEU A 17 -1.44 -4.94 0.46
C LEU A 17 -2.58 -5.76 1.06
N GLN A 18 -3.79 -5.62 0.53
CA GLN A 18 -4.93 -6.40 1.01
C GLN A 18 -4.72 -7.90 0.74
N GLU A 19 -4.18 -8.25 -0.41
CA GLU A 19 -3.89 -9.64 -0.72
C GLU A 19 -2.82 -10.22 0.19
N LYS A 20 -1.83 -9.42 0.55
CA LYS A 20 -0.72 -9.87 1.40
C LYS A 20 -1.09 -9.89 2.88
N PHE A 21 -1.91 -8.95 3.31
CA PHE A 21 -2.30 -8.81 4.72
C PHE A 21 -3.83 -8.75 4.85
N PRO A 22 -4.54 -9.84 4.53
CA PRO A 22 -6.01 -9.80 4.46
C PRO A 22 -6.70 -9.56 5.80
N ASP A 23 -6.03 -9.86 6.91
CA ASP A 23 -6.62 -9.72 8.23
C ASP A 23 -6.15 -8.46 8.96
N LEU A 24 -5.31 -7.64 8.32
CA LEU A 24 -4.76 -6.45 8.96
C LEU A 24 -5.61 -5.23 8.63
N ASP A 25 -6.06 -4.53 9.66
CA ASP A 25 -6.83 -3.29 9.49
C ASP A 25 -5.89 -2.17 9.05
N PRO A 26 -6.07 -1.61 7.85
CA PRO A 26 -5.18 -0.55 7.36
C PRO A 26 -5.13 0.67 8.25
N LEU A 27 -6.21 0.97 8.96
CA LEU A 27 -6.26 2.16 9.82
C LEU A 27 -5.47 1.98 11.11
N SER A 28 -5.08 0.74 11.43
CA SER A 28 -4.23 0.47 12.60
C SER A 28 -2.74 0.53 12.27
N VAL A 29 -2.40 0.66 10.98
CA VAL A 29 -1.01 0.67 10.52
C VAL A 29 -0.46 2.08 10.56
N ARG A 30 0.73 2.23 11.15
CA ARG A 30 1.42 3.52 11.17
C ARG A 30 2.05 3.80 9.81
N PHE A 31 2.26 5.07 9.49
CA PHE A 31 2.87 5.43 8.21
C PHE A 31 4.28 4.85 8.06
N THR A 32 5.03 4.75 9.15
CA THR A 32 6.36 4.12 9.10
C THR A 32 6.27 2.65 8.71
N ASP A 33 5.29 1.95 9.25
CA ASP A 33 5.07 0.54 8.89
C ASP A 33 4.49 0.41 7.49
N LEU A 34 3.59 1.31 7.11
CA LEU A 34 3.02 1.33 5.78
C LEU A 34 4.11 1.53 4.72
N HIS A 35 5.01 2.45 4.95
CA HIS A 35 6.15 2.69 4.08
C HIS A 35 6.95 1.39 3.88
N LYS A 36 7.24 0.71 4.98
CA LYS A 36 7.97 -0.54 4.93
C LYS A 36 7.21 -1.60 4.14
N PHE A 37 5.92 -1.75 4.39
CA PHE A 37 5.10 -2.74 3.69
C PHE A 37 5.09 -2.50 2.19
N VAL A 38 4.95 -1.24 1.78
CA VAL A 38 4.93 -0.88 0.37
C VAL A 38 6.28 -1.17 -0.29
N THR A 39 7.36 -0.78 0.34
CA THR A 39 8.70 -0.97 -0.24
C THR A 39 9.09 -2.45 -0.31
N GLU A 40 8.46 -3.29 0.50
CA GLU A 40 8.73 -4.73 0.48
C GLU A 40 7.89 -5.49 -0.55
N LEU A 41 6.92 -4.83 -1.19
CA LEU A 41 6.13 -5.48 -2.24
C LEU A 41 7.04 -5.85 -3.41
N PRO A 42 6.92 -7.09 -3.94
CA PRO A 42 7.84 -7.55 -4.98
C PRO A 42 7.76 -6.76 -6.29
N ASP A 43 6.60 -6.20 -6.58
CA ASP A 43 6.41 -5.43 -7.82
C ASP A 43 6.67 -3.93 -7.65
N PHE A 44 6.99 -3.50 -6.43
CA PHE A 44 7.20 -2.08 -6.16
C PHE A 44 8.60 -1.66 -6.62
N VAL A 45 8.65 -0.68 -7.51
CA VAL A 45 9.91 -0.18 -8.07
C VAL A 45 10.19 1.28 -7.72
N GLY A 46 9.30 1.90 -6.93
CA GLY A 46 9.49 3.29 -6.54
C GLY A 46 10.66 3.49 -5.58
N ASP A 47 11.16 4.72 -5.54
CA ASP A 47 12.27 5.07 -4.65
C ASP A 47 11.73 5.22 -3.22
N PRO A 48 12.25 4.44 -2.25
CA PRO A 48 11.79 4.54 -0.86
C PRO A 48 11.94 5.94 -0.26
N MET A 49 12.86 6.73 -0.79
CA MET A 49 13.12 8.09 -0.29
C MET A 49 12.14 9.12 -0.85
N LYS A 50 11.28 8.74 -1.76
CA LYS A 50 10.36 9.67 -2.43
C LYS A 50 8.93 9.59 -1.94
N SER A 51 8.69 8.90 -0.84
CA SER A 51 7.36 8.85 -0.24
C SER A 51 7.05 10.19 0.44
N THR A 52 5.76 10.54 0.44
CA THR A 52 5.26 11.69 1.17
C THR A 52 4.06 11.25 2.00
N GLU A 53 3.69 12.06 2.99
CA GLU A 53 2.51 11.74 3.80
C GLU A 53 1.26 11.63 2.92
N GLY A 54 1.13 12.52 1.93
CA GLY A 54 -0.02 12.47 1.01
C GLY A 54 -0.09 11.19 0.22
N LEU A 55 1.05 10.69 -0.22
CA LEU A 55 1.11 9.41 -0.94
C LEU A 55 0.75 8.25 -0.03
N LEU A 56 1.30 8.24 1.18
CA LEU A 56 1.00 7.19 2.15
C LEU A 56 -0.46 7.20 2.57
N GLU A 57 -1.03 8.39 2.75
CA GLU A 57 -2.44 8.53 3.07
C GLU A 57 -3.33 7.98 1.94
N ALA A 58 -3.00 8.31 0.69
CA ALA A 58 -3.74 7.81 -0.45
C ALA A 58 -3.69 6.28 -0.53
N ILE A 59 -2.51 5.71 -0.28
CA ILE A 59 -2.33 4.26 -0.26
C ILE A 59 -3.15 3.64 0.86
N GLN A 60 -3.10 4.22 2.05
CA GLN A 60 -3.85 3.72 3.19
C GLN A 60 -5.35 3.72 2.91
N MET A 61 -5.86 4.79 2.32
CA MET A 61 -7.28 4.86 1.98
C MET A 61 -7.68 3.85 0.91
N ALA A 62 -6.83 3.66 -0.11
CA ALA A 62 -7.09 2.65 -1.14
C ALA A 62 -7.09 1.24 -0.53
N TRP A 63 -6.14 0.96 0.34
CA TRP A 63 -6.08 -0.32 1.04
C TRP A 63 -7.32 -0.51 1.93
N TYR A 64 -7.72 0.53 2.63
CA TYR A 64 -8.91 0.47 3.49
C TYR A 64 -10.18 0.16 2.69
N GLU A 65 -10.33 0.76 1.52
CA GLU A 65 -11.46 0.45 0.64
C GLU A 65 -11.48 -1.02 0.24
N GLU A 66 -10.31 -1.58 -0.09
CA GLU A 66 -10.21 -3.00 -0.42
C GLU A 66 -10.50 -3.88 0.79
N TYR A 67 -10.05 -3.44 1.96
CA TYR A 67 -10.30 -4.16 3.21
C TYR A 67 -11.79 -4.23 3.51
N LYS A 68 -12.50 -3.11 3.36
CA LYS A 68 -13.95 -3.07 3.56
C LYS A 68 -14.68 -3.97 2.58
N ASP A 69 -14.27 -3.94 1.33
CA ASP A 69 -14.91 -4.74 0.30
C ASP A 69 -14.71 -6.24 0.53
N ALA A 70 -13.67 -6.61 1.25
CA ALA A 70 -13.37 -8.01 1.56
C ALA A 70 -14.11 -8.52 2.81
N GLN A 71 -14.76 -7.64 3.56
CA GLN A 71 -15.48 -8.02 4.79
C GLN A 71 -16.85 -8.65 4.51
#